data_ea6c8e916b04d9bd97ad314b5aca8571
#
_entry.id   ea6c8e916b04d9bd97ad314b5aca8571
#
_cell.length_a   1.000
_cell.length_b   1.000
_cell.length_c   1.000
_cell.angle_alpha   90.00
_cell.angle_beta   90.00
_cell.angle_gamma   90.00
#
_symmetry.space_group_name_H-M   'P 1'
#
loop_
_entity.id
_entity.type
_entity.pdbx_description
1 polymer ?
#
loop_
_entity_poly.entity_id
_entity_poly.type
_entity_poly.pdbx_seq_one_letter_code
_entity_poly.pdbx_strand_id
1 'polypeptide(L)'
;MKYYADDQATLYLGDALEVLRALPDGSINCCVTSPPYFGLRDYGVAGQIGAEASPAEFVAALVAVFAEVRRVLADDGTLWLNLGDSYASGSSNNGGYSAKSTL
;
A
#
# COMPACT_ATOMS: atom_id res chain seq x y z
N MET A 1 3.37 -16.50 0.14
CA MET A 1 4.31 -17.63 0.29
C MET A 1 5.74 -17.12 0.39
N LYS A 2 6.56 -17.84 1.09
CA LYS A 2 7.98 -17.52 1.18
C LYS A 2 8.65 -17.79 -0.17
N TYR A 3 9.27 -16.79 -0.74
CA TYR A 3 9.94 -16.91 -2.04
C TYR A 3 11.44 -17.14 -1.89
N TYR A 4 12.05 -16.53 -0.89
CA TYR A 4 13.47 -16.65 -0.61
C TYR A 4 13.71 -16.36 0.87
N ALA A 5 14.67 -17.01 1.47
CA ALA A 5 15.09 -16.70 2.84
C ALA A 5 16.57 -17.06 3.04
N ASP A 6 17.27 -16.19 3.76
CA ASP A 6 18.60 -16.45 4.28
C ASP A 6 18.69 -15.93 5.73
N ASP A 7 19.90 -15.82 6.26
CA ASP A 7 20.11 -15.40 7.65
C ASP A 7 19.70 -13.95 7.92
N GLN A 8 19.58 -13.12 6.87
CA GLN A 8 19.36 -11.69 7.00
C GLN A 8 18.04 -11.21 6.39
N ALA A 9 17.47 -11.96 5.45
CA ALA A 9 16.33 -11.51 4.70
C ALA A 9 15.36 -12.65 4.39
N THR A 10 14.08 -12.31 4.39
CA THR A 10 13.03 -13.20 3.88
C THR A 10 12.20 -12.41 2.87
N LEU A 11 12.03 -12.97 1.68
CA LEU A 11 11.16 -12.39 0.66
C LEU A 11 9.87 -13.20 0.58
N TYR A 12 8.76 -12.50 0.64
CA TYR A 12 7.43 -13.10 0.45
C TYR A 12 6.86 -12.65 -0.89
N LEU A 13 6.31 -13.59 -1.62
CA LEU A 13 5.57 -13.32 -2.83
C LEU A 13 4.09 -13.55 -2.55
N GLY A 14 3.27 -12.52 -2.75
CA GLY A 14 1.85 -12.61 -2.51
C GLY A 14 1.20 -11.25 -2.32
N ASP A 15 -0.09 -11.27 -2.07
CA ASP A 15 -0.83 -10.08 -1.70
C ASP A 15 -0.34 -9.56 -0.33
N ALA A 16 -0.09 -8.26 -0.26
CA ALA A 16 0.49 -7.67 0.96
C ALA A 16 -0.39 -7.89 2.19
N LEU A 17 -1.69 -7.76 2.05
CA LEU A 17 -2.62 -7.96 3.17
C LEU A 17 -2.58 -9.40 3.68
N GLU A 18 -2.58 -10.36 2.78
CA GLU A 18 -2.51 -11.78 3.16
C GLU A 18 -1.19 -12.13 3.81
N VAL A 19 -0.09 -11.62 3.27
CA VAL A 19 1.24 -11.84 3.85
C VAL A 19 1.32 -11.23 5.25
N LEU A 20 0.85 -10.01 5.43
CA LEU A 20 0.84 -9.34 6.74
C LEU A 20 0.02 -10.13 7.77
N ARG A 21 -1.14 -10.66 7.37
CA ARG A 21 -1.98 -11.45 8.27
C ARG A 21 -1.30 -12.68 8.81
N ALA A 22 -0.35 -13.22 8.08
CA ALA A 22 0.42 -14.39 8.50
C ALA A 22 1.56 -14.07 9.46
N LEU A 23 1.92 -12.79 9.61
CA LEU A 23 3.00 -12.38 10.52
C LEU A 23 2.47 -12.25 11.96
N PRO A 24 3.29 -12.59 12.95
CA PRO A 24 2.88 -12.45 14.36
C PRO A 24 2.70 -10.99 14.78
N ASP A 25 1.85 -10.77 15.79
CA ASP A 25 1.69 -9.48 16.42
C ASP A 25 3.03 -8.98 16.98
N GLY A 26 3.30 -7.69 16.80
CA GLY A 26 4.46 -7.06 17.42
C GLY A 26 5.82 -7.59 16.96
N SER A 27 5.88 -8.25 15.82
CA SER A 27 7.10 -8.94 15.35
C SER A 27 8.03 -8.06 14.51
N ILE A 28 7.58 -6.86 14.11
CA ILE A 28 8.30 -5.98 13.20
C ILE A 28 8.70 -4.71 13.91
N ASN A 29 9.94 -4.30 13.76
CA ASN A 29 10.45 -3.09 14.40
C ASN A 29 10.32 -1.85 13.54
N CYS A 30 10.29 -2.00 12.22
CA CYS A 30 10.22 -0.88 11.29
C CYS A 30 9.56 -1.33 9.99
N CYS A 31 8.66 -0.51 9.50
CA CYS A 31 8.06 -0.69 8.16
C CYS A 31 8.39 0.54 7.33
N VAL A 32 8.96 0.32 6.15
CA VAL A 32 9.23 1.38 5.17
C VAL A 32 8.50 1.02 3.90
N THR A 33 7.60 1.88 3.45
CA THR A 33 6.79 1.55 2.29
C THR A 33 6.35 2.78 1.51
N SER A 34 6.15 2.57 0.21
CA SER A 34 5.54 3.51 -0.70
C SER A 34 4.39 2.75 -1.39
N PRO A 35 3.16 2.86 -0.88
CA PRO A 35 2.06 2.11 -1.47
C PRO A 35 1.68 2.66 -2.85
N PRO A 36 0.97 1.88 -3.67
CA PRO A 36 0.47 2.37 -4.95
C PRO A 36 -0.42 3.59 -4.77
N TYR A 37 -0.33 4.51 -5.72
CA TYR A 37 -1.18 5.69 -5.76
C TYR A 37 -2.43 5.40 -6.58
N PHE A 38 -3.51 6.09 -6.24
CA PHE A 38 -4.79 5.87 -6.89
C PHE A 38 -4.71 6.26 -8.38
N GLY A 39 -5.08 5.30 -9.24
CA GLY A 39 -5.19 5.52 -10.69
C GLY A 39 -3.87 5.78 -11.41
N LEU A 40 -2.73 5.59 -10.76
CA LEU A 40 -1.45 5.96 -11.36
C LEU A 40 -0.87 4.85 -12.24
N ARG A 41 -0.95 3.61 -11.80
CA ARG A 41 -0.32 2.49 -12.52
C ARG A 41 -1.24 1.29 -12.61
N ASP A 42 -1.16 0.61 -13.74
CA ASP A 42 -1.78 -0.68 -13.94
C ASP A 42 -0.67 -1.73 -13.97
N TYR A 43 -0.65 -2.57 -12.95
CA TYR A 43 0.30 -3.67 -12.84
C TYR A 43 -0.20 -4.95 -13.50
N GLY A 44 -1.41 -4.93 -14.07
CA GLY A 44 -1.98 -6.09 -14.75
C GLY A 44 -2.42 -7.22 -13.82
N VAL A 45 -2.61 -6.94 -12.55
CA VAL A 45 -3.02 -7.94 -11.56
C VAL A 45 -4.40 -7.61 -11.04
N ALA A 46 -5.30 -8.59 -11.06
CA ALA A 46 -6.63 -8.40 -10.52
C ALA A 46 -6.55 -8.12 -9.01
N GLY A 47 -7.33 -7.15 -8.55
CA GLY A 47 -7.34 -6.76 -7.14
C GLY A 47 -6.17 -5.92 -6.68
N GLN A 48 -5.35 -5.40 -7.60
CA GLN A 48 -4.27 -4.50 -7.22
C GLN A 48 -4.81 -3.26 -6.50
N ILE A 49 -4.06 -2.79 -5.50
CA ILE A 49 -4.36 -1.51 -4.84
C ILE A 49 -3.98 -0.37 -5.78
N GLY A 50 -4.85 0.62 -5.90
CA GLY A 50 -4.69 1.76 -6.80
C GLY A 50 -5.58 1.71 -8.03
N ALA A 51 -6.22 0.59 -8.31
CA ALA A 51 -7.12 0.41 -9.45
C ALA A 51 -8.60 0.32 -9.05
N GLU A 52 -8.93 0.73 -7.83
CA GLU A 52 -10.31 0.75 -7.35
C GLU A 52 -11.19 1.70 -8.15
N ALA A 53 -12.51 1.48 -8.11
CA ALA A 53 -13.47 2.28 -8.85
C ALA A 53 -13.61 3.71 -8.29
N SER A 54 -13.25 3.94 -7.03
CA SER A 54 -13.39 5.23 -6.38
C SER A 54 -12.26 5.50 -5.40
N PRO A 55 -11.97 6.78 -5.11
CA PRO A 55 -11.01 7.12 -4.05
C PRO A 55 -11.37 6.54 -2.69
N ALA A 56 -12.66 6.47 -2.36
CA ALA A 56 -13.09 5.91 -1.08
C ALA A 56 -12.73 4.42 -0.96
N GLU A 57 -12.89 3.66 -2.03
CA GLU A 57 -12.52 2.24 -2.05
C GLU A 57 -11.01 2.06 -1.96
N PHE A 58 -10.25 2.93 -2.62
CA PHE A 58 -8.80 2.95 -2.52
C PHE A 58 -8.35 3.20 -1.07
N VAL A 59 -8.91 4.21 -0.41
CA VAL A 59 -8.58 4.51 0.98
C VAL A 59 -8.94 3.33 1.89
N ALA A 60 -10.09 2.72 1.68
CA ALA A 60 -10.50 1.55 2.47
C ALA A 60 -9.51 0.39 2.31
N ALA A 61 -9.01 0.14 1.10
CA ALA A 61 -8.02 -0.90 0.86
C ALA A 61 -6.70 -0.59 1.58
N LEU A 62 -6.23 0.65 1.53
CA LEU A 62 -5.02 1.07 2.26
C LEU A 62 -5.20 0.96 3.76
N VAL A 63 -6.35 1.38 4.29
CA VAL A 63 -6.65 1.29 5.73
C VAL A 63 -6.57 -0.16 6.20
N ALA A 64 -7.11 -1.09 5.43
CA ALA A 64 -7.05 -2.52 5.77
C ALA A 64 -5.59 -3.01 5.86
N VAL A 65 -4.75 -2.62 4.91
CA VAL A 65 -3.32 -2.99 4.93
C VAL A 65 -2.62 -2.37 6.15
N PHE A 66 -2.81 -1.08 6.39
CA PHE A 66 -2.11 -0.40 7.49
C PHE A 66 -2.65 -0.76 8.87
N ALA A 67 -3.88 -1.23 8.99
CA ALA A 67 -4.35 -1.84 10.22
C ALA A 67 -3.51 -3.08 10.58
N GLU A 68 -3.17 -3.88 9.58
CA GLU A 68 -2.30 -5.04 9.79
C GLU A 68 -0.85 -4.63 10.02
N VAL A 69 -0.36 -3.60 9.36
CA VAL A 69 0.97 -3.03 9.67
C VAL A 69 1.03 -2.62 11.14
N ARG A 70 -0.01 -1.93 11.64
CA ARG A 70 -0.08 -1.56 13.05
C ARG A 70 -0.03 -2.76 13.97
N ARG A 71 -0.76 -3.82 13.65
CA ARG A 71 -0.78 -5.04 14.46
C ARG A 71 0.58 -5.71 14.55
N VAL A 72 1.31 -5.80 13.42
CA VAL A 72 2.61 -6.48 13.39
C VAL A 72 3.75 -5.62 13.90
N LEU A 73 3.60 -4.29 13.96
CA LEU A 73 4.62 -3.42 14.53
C LEU A 73 4.71 -3.62 16.04
N ALA A 74 5.94 -3.69 16.54
CA ALA A 74 6.20 -3.63 17.97
C ALA A 74 5.73 -2.29 18.56
N ASP A 75 5.52 -2.23 19.87
CA ASP A 75 5.01 -1.02 20.53
C ASP A 75 5.91 0.20 20.31
N ASP A 76 7.21 -0.01 20.17
CA ASP A 76 8.18 1.03 19.85
C ASP A 76 8.59 1.04 18.37
N GLY A 77 7.87 0.31 17.56
CA GLY A 77 8.10 0.23 16.12
C GLY A 77 7.77 1.52 15.39
N THR A 78 8.36 1.70 14.23
CA THR A 78 8.16 2.88 13.40
C THR A 78 7.65 2.54 12.02
N LEU A 79 6.81 3.44 11.48
CA LEU A 79 6.33 3.37 10.11
C LEU A 79 6.83 4.58 9.33
N TRP A 80 7.53 4.32 8.24
CA TRP A 80 7.98 5.34 7.30
C TRP A 80 7.21 5.18 6.01
N LEU A 81 6.28 6.11 5.80
CA LEU A 81 5.32 6.04 4.69
C LEU A 81 5.58 7.16 3.72
N ASN A 82 5.93 6.81 2.49
CA ASN A 82 6.08 7.76 1.41
C ASN A 82 4.79 7.79 0.58
N LEU A 83 4.05 8.89 0.67
CA LEU A 83 2.84 9.12 -0.10
C LEU A 83 2.98 10.41 -0.89
N GLY A 84 2.50 10.37 -2.13
CA GLY A 84 2.34 11.55 -2.94
C GLY A 84 0.88 11.95 -3.03
N ASP A 85 0.67 13.20 -3.32
CA ASP A 85 -0.64 13.76 -3.62
C ASP A 85 -0.63 14.27 -5.06
N SER A 86 -1.79 14.59 -5.58
CA SER A 86 -1.92 15.18 -6.90
C SER A 86 -2.91 16.34 -6.86
N TYR A 87 -2.64 17.35 -7.68
CA TYR A 87 -3.55 18.46 -7.81
C TYR A 87 -4.77 18.04 -8.64
N ALA A 88 -5.95 18.43 -8.18
CA ALA A 88 -7.13 18.36 -9.02
C ALA A 88 -6.96 19.36 -10.17
N SER A 89 -7.16 18.90 -11.41
CA SER A 89 -7.16 19.82 -12.54
C SER A 89 -8.50 20.56 -12.57
N GLY A 90 -8.48 21.84 -12.21
CA GLY A 90 -9.69 22.64 -12.06
C GLY A 90 -10.43 22.93 -13.34
N SER A 91 -9.89 22.62 -14.49
CA SER A 91 -10.50 22.87 -15.81
C SER A 91 -10.99 21.60 -16.47
N SER A 92 -10.94 20.51 -15.81
CA SER A 92 -11.33 19.25 -16.41
C SER A 92 -12.83 19.19 -16.60
N ASN A 93 -13.27 19.15 -17.84
CA ASN A 93 -14.65 18.90 -18.18
C ASN A 93 -15.14 17.53 -17.73
N ASN A 94 -14.26 16.73 -17.26
CA ASN A 94 -14.57 15.36 -16.85
C ASN A 94 -14.78 15.24 -15.36
N GLY A 95 -14.80 16.34 -14.64
CA GLY A 95 -14.79 16.30 -13.18
C GLY A 95 -13.56 15.50 -12.70
N GLY A 96 -12.56 15.47 -13.55
CA GLY A 96 -11.57 14.42 -13.50
C GLY A 96 -10.53 14.64 -12.48
N TYR A 97 -10.47 13.66 -11.73
CA TYR A 97 -9.29 13.35 -11.02
C TYR A 97 -8.19 13.07 -12.03
N SER A 98 -7.17 13.88 -12.08
CA SER A 98 -6.04 13.56 -12.93
C SER A 98 -5.32 12.35 -12.36
N ALA A 99 -5.24 11.31 -13.15
CA ALA A 99 -4.44 10.15 -12.77
C ALA A 99 -2.94 10.43 -12.82
N LYS A 100 -2.55 11.62 -13.25
CA LYS A 100 -1.14 11.96 -13.34
C LYS A 100 -0.67 12.56 -12.02
N SER A 101 0.27 11.90 -11.41
CA SER A 101 1.01 12.46 -10.30
C SER A 101 1.82 13.66 -10.78
N THR A 102 1.88 14.69 -9.97
CA THR A 102 2.70 15.86 -10.21
C THR A 102 4.06 15.77 -9.52
N LEU A 103 4.35 14.65 -8.94
CA LEU A 103 5.63 14.43 -8.29
C LEU A 103 6.76 14.23 -9.28
#